data_2e22ce3a923ec979cc78944a4730d075
#
_entry.id   2e22ce3a923ec979cc78944a4730d075
#
_cell.length_a   1.000
_cell.length_b   1.000
_cell.length_c   1.000
_cell.angle_alpha   90.00
_cell.angle_beta   90.00
_cell.angle_gamma   90.00
#
_symmetry.space_group_name_H-M   'P 1'
#
loop_
_entity.id
_entity.type
_entity.pdbx_description
1 polymer ?
#
loop_
_entity_poly.entity_id
_entity_poly.type
_entity_poly.pdbx_seq_one_letter_code
_entity_poly.pdbx_strand_id
1 'polypeptide(L)'
;MGYAQYFLNNYREALDYFSKARELNPEDEYTLSIIRQCNMHLPLTRRVKEFWNWFVENEEKLSGMMNPKSMEEADAFMEFISKGTNLISEDMHFNIGGDHEFTFSVEGWPDLFIIYPYIISCMPECLKGKWKFFPFNPGKVGSFAYRVHDTDVDMGKIM
;
A
#
# COMPACT_ATOMS: atom_id res chain seq x y z
N MET A 1 -12.27 17.16 21.89
CA MET A 1 -12.98 15.86 21.97
C MET A 1 -12.12 14.71 21.40
N GLY A 2 -11.59 14.78 20.17
CA GLY A 2 -10.80 13.70 19.53
C GLY A 2 -9.60 13.24 20.37
N TYR A 3 -8.82 14.16 20.93
CA TYR A 3 -7.68 13.82 21.81
C TYR A 3 -8.09 13.09 23.08
N ALA A 4 -9.20 13.46 23.69
CA ALA A 4 -9.68 12.75 24.88
C ALA A 4 -9.99 11.29 24.56
N GLN A 5 -10.63 11.04 23.41
CA GLN A 5 -10.90 9.67 22.95
C GLN A 5 -9.61 8.91 22.63
N TYR A 6 -8.63 9.57 21.99
CA TYR A 6 -7.33 8.97 21.70
C TYR A 6 -6.62 8.51 22.99
N PHE A 7 -6.51 9.38 23.99
CA PHE A 7 -5.87 9.05 25.27
C PHE A 7 -6.64 7.99 26.10
N LEU A 8 -7.95 7.85 25.84
CA LEU A 8 -8.77 6.78 26.44
C LEU A 8 -8.71 5.48 25.65
N ASN A 9 -7.85 5.39 24.61
CA ASN A 9 -7.74 4.27 23.68
C ASN A 9 -9.02 3.98 22.86
N ASN A 10 -9.93 4.94 22.78
CA ASN A 10 -11.12 4.87 21.94
C ASN A 10 -10.79 5.31 20.53
N TYR A 11 -9.91 4.56 19.85
CA TYR A 11 -9.32 4.93 18.57
C TYR A 11 -10.35 5.12 17.45
N ARG A 12 -11.48 4.40 17.49
CA ARG A 12 -12.56 4.56 16.51
C ARG A 12 -13.20 5.94 16.63
N GLU A 13 -13.62 6.32 17.82
CA GLU A 13 -14.24 7.63 18.09
C GLU A 13 -13.24 8.76 17.86
N ALA A 14 -11.97 8.55 18.21
CA ALA A 14 -10.91 9.50 17.92
C ALA A 14 -10.78 9.74 16.40
N LEU A 15 -10.77 8.68 15.60
CA LEU A 15 -10.72 8.76 14.13
C LEU A 15 -11.87 9.60 13.56
N ASP A 16 -13.09 9.41 14.04
CA ASP A 16 -14.25 10.16 13.55
C ASP A 16 -14.08 11.68 13.78
N TYR A 17 -13.50 12.07 14.93
CA TYR A 17 -13.19 13.48 15.21
C TYR A 17 -12.05 14.02 14.34
N PHE A 18 -10.96 13.27 14.19
CA PHE A 18 -9.80 13.71 13.40
C PHE A 18 -10.07 13.69 11.91
N SER A 19 -10.90 12.77 11.40
CA SER A 19 -11.35 12.77 10.01
C SER A 19 -12.13 14.04 9.66
N LYS A 20 -13.03 14.49 10.55
CA LYS A 20 -13.72 15.79 10.39
C LYS A 20 -12.76 16.99 10.46
N ALA A 21 -11.77 16.94 11.34
CA ALA A 21 -10.74 17.97 11.39
C ALA A 21 -9.92 18.03 10.11
N ARG A 22 -9.58 16.87 9.53
CA ARG A 22 -8.90 16.78 8.24
C ARG A 22 -9.72 17.34 7.07
N GLU A 23 -11.04 17.20 7.07
CA GLU A 23 -11.91 17.83 6.06
C GLU A 23 -11.79 19.36 6.06
N LEU A 24 -11.56 19.96 7.25
CA LEU A 24 -11.40 21.39 7.41
C LEU A 24 -9.98 21.87 7.08
N ASN A 25 -8.96 21.09 7.35
CA ASN A 25 -7.57 21.36 7.06
C ASN A 25 -6.84 20.06 6.62
N PRO A 26 -6.87 19.73 5.31
CA PRO A 26 -6.33 18.46 4.79
C PRO A 26 -4.82 18.30 4.95
N GLU A 27 -4.08 19.41 5.08
CA GLU A 27 -2.61 19.43 5.13
C GLU A 27 -2.06 19.55 6.56
N ASP A 28 -2.92 19.47 7.58
CA ASP A 28 -2.46 19.48 8.96
C ASP A 28 -1.73 18.18 9.32
N GLU A 29 -0.41 18.24 9.26
CA GLU A 29 0.49 17.12 9.54
C GLU A 29 0.23 16.47 10.91
N TYR A 30 -0.17 17.26 11.90
CA TYR A 30 -0.45 16.76 13.23
C TYR A 30 -1.74 15.91 13.25
N THR A 31 -2.80 16.39 12.63
CA THR A 31 -4.06 15.64 12.46
C THR A 31 -3.81 14.36 11.67
N LEU A 32 -3.03 14.43 10.59
CA LEU A 32 -2.66 13.25 9.79
C LEU A 32 -1.90 12.22 10.63
N SER A 33 -0.93 12.66 11.43
CA SER A 33 -0.16 11.78 12.33
C SER A 33 -1.06 11.04 13.33
N ILE A 34 -2.00 11.74 13.98
CA ILE A 34 -2.93 11.09 14.91
C ILE A 34 -3.88 10.11 14.21
N ILE A 35 -4.37 10.45 13.03
CA ILE A 35 -5.19 9.53 12.21
C ILE A 35 -4.41 8.24 11.91
N ARG A 36 -3.15 8.34 11.52
CA ARG A 36 -2.27 7.19 11.28
C ARG A 36 -2.13 6.33 12.54
N GLN A 37 -1.81 6.95 13.68
CA GLN A 37 -1.68 6.25 14.96
C GLN A 37 -2.98 5.54 15.35
N CYS A 38 -4.13 6.20 15.23
CA CYS A 38 -5.42 5.56 15.49
C CYS A 38 -5.63 4.34 14.57
N ASN A 39 -5.31 4.46 13.29
CA ASN A 39 -5.46 3.37 12.31
C ASN A 39 -4.59 2.16 12.68
N MET A 40 -3.38 2.36 13.16
CA MET A 40 -2.49 1.28 13.58
C MET A 40 -3.04 0.45 14.76
N HIS A 41 -3.89 1.03 15.59
CA HIS A 41 -4.56 0.34 16.69
C HIS A 41 -5.87 -0.35 16.28
N LEU A 42 -6.33 -0.16 15.06
CA LEU A 42 -7.52 -0.86 14.57
C LEU A 42 -7.16 -2.27 14.09
N PRO A 43 -8.12 -3.22 14.16
CA PRO A 43 -7.92 -4.55 13.62
C PRO A 43 -7.50 -4.52 12.14
N LEU A 44 -6.57 -5.39 11.75
CA LEU A 44 -6.10 -5.51 10.37
C LEU A 44 -7.25 -5.68 9.38
N THR A 45 -8.27 -6.47 9.73
CA THR A 45 -9.46 -6.71 8.92
C THR A 45 -10.17 -5.41 8.53
N ARG A 46 -10.25 -4.44 9.45
CA ARG A 46 -10.85 -3.13 9.17
C ARG A 46 -9.95 -2.31 8.25
N ARG A 47 -8.66 -2.25 8.53
CA ARG A 47 -7.68 -1.51 7.73
C ARG A 47 -7.65 -2.01 6.28
N VAL A 48 -7.68 -3.34 6.10
CA VAL A 48 -7.75 -3.97 4.76
C VAL A 48 -9.05 -3.60 4.03
N LYS A 49 -10.18 -3.58 4.74
CA LYS A 49 -11.46 -3.15 4.15
C LYS A 49 -11.42 -1.69 3.72
N GLU A 50 -10.86 -0.81 4.52
CA GLU A 50 -10.73 0.62 4.21
C GLU A 50 -9.80 0.84 3.02
N PHE A 51 -8.68 0.10 2.94
CA PHE A 51 -7.79 0.11 1.77
C PHE A 51 -8.52 -0.28 0.49
N TRP A 52 -9.27 -1.38 0.50
CA TRP A 52 -9.99 -1.83 -0.69
C TRP A 52 -11.11 -0.87 -1.10
N ASN A 53 -11.82 -0.29 -0.15
CA ASN A 53 -12.82 0.75 -0.45
C ASN A 53 -12.15 1.95 -1.11
N TRP A 54 -11.06 2.44 -0.53
CA TRP A 54 -10.28 3.53 -1.11
C TRP A 54 -9.78 3.21 -2.52
N PHE A 55 -9.28 1.99 -2.72
CA PHE A 55 -8.76 1.56 -4.02
C PHE A 55 -9.86 1.56 -5.09
N VAL A 56 -11.03 1.01 -4.77
CA VAL A 56 -12.19 1.00 -5.68
C VAL A 56 -12.68 2.41 -6.01
N GLU A 57 -12.77 3.28 -5.02
CA GLU A 57 -13.20 4.68 -5.21
C GLU A 57 -12.22 5.49 -6.07
N ASN A 58 -10.95 5.12 -6.09
CA ASN A 58 -9.89 5.82 -6.81
C ASN A 58 -9.38 5.05 -8.03
N GLU A 59 -9.99 3.93 -8.40
CA GLU A 59 -9.50 3.02 -9.45
C GLU A 59 -9.28 3.71 -10.80
N GLU A 60 -10.23 4.50 -11.26
CA GLU A 60 -10.12 5.23 -12.53
C GLU A 60 -8.95 6.22 -12.53
N LYS A 61 -8.76 6.93 -11.42
CA LYS A 61 -7.66 7.87 -11.26
C LYS A 61 -6.32 7.15 -11.22
N LEU A 62 -6.22 6.04 -10.47
CA LEU A 62 -5.01 5.21 -10.42
C LEU A 62 -4.66 4.68 -11.81
N SER A 63 -5.63 4.13 -12.53
CA SER A 63 -5.44 3.65 -13.91
C SER A 63 -4.96 4.75 -14.85
N GLY A 64 -5.49 5.96 -14.72
CA GLY A 64 -5.08 7.11 -15.51
C GLY A 64 -3.64 7.58 -15.23
N MET A 65 -3.12 7.30 -14.03
CA MET A 65 -1.76 7.69 -13.60
C MET A 65 -0.69 6.61 -13.86
N MET A 66 -1.06 5.41 -14.32
CA MET A 66 -0.16 4.25 -14.48
C MET A 66 1.01 4.45 -15.46
N ASN A 67 0.94 5.43 -16.37
CA ASN A 67 1.96 5.67 -17.37
C ASN A 67 2.52 7.10 -17.26
N PRO A 68 3.24 7.42 -16.19
CA PRO A 68 3.79 8.76 -15.98
C PRO A 68 4.81 9.09 -17.08
N LYS A 69 4.73 10.31 -17.59
CA LYS A 69 5.62 10.81 -18.67
C LYS A 69 6.79 11.63 -18.11
N SER A 70 6.75 11.98 -16.86
CA SER A 70 7.81 12.71 -16.17
C SER A 70 8.03 12.13 -14.78
N MET A 71 9.15 12.51 -14.16
CA MET A 71 9.46 12.13 -12.77
C MET A 71 8.44 12.73 -11.80
N GLU A 72 8.04 13.98 -12.05
CA GLU A 72 7.02 14.65 -11.22
C GLU A 72 5.67 13.92 -11.24
N GLU A 73 5.27 13.41 -12.42
CA GLU A 73 4.05 12.59 -12.53
C GLU A 73 4.21 11.25 -11.80
N ALA A 74 5.39 10.64 -11.86
CA ALA A 74 5.69 9.40 -11.13
C ALA A 74 5.65 9.62 -9.62
N ASP A 75 6.27 10.68 -9.12
CA ASP A 75 6.26 11.05 -7.71
C ASP A 75 4.83 11.34 -7.22
N ALA A 76 4.06 12.09 -8.00
CA ALA A 76 2.65 12.36 -7.68
C ALA A 76 1.80 11.08 -7.64
N PHE A 77 2.08 10.12 -8.52
CA PHE A 77 1.43 8.82 -8.51
C PHE A 77 1.81 8.03 -7.25
N MET A 78 3.09 7.96 -6.91
CA MET A 78 3.57 7.27 -5.71
C MET A 78 3.00 7.91 -4.43
N GLU A 79 2.96 9.23 -4.35
CA GLU A 79 2.32 9.93 -3.23
C GLU A 79 0.83 9.60 -3.14
N PHE A 80 0.15 9.55 -4.30
CA PHE A 80 -1.28 9.27 -4.31
C PHE A 80 -1.59 7.84 -3.86
N ILE A 81 -0.88 6.83 -4.37
CA ILE A 81 -1.11 5.43 -3.99
C ILE A 81 -0.71 5.16 -2.54
N SER A 82 0.31 5.86 -2.03
CA SER A 82 0.72 5.76 -0.63
C SER A 82 -0.40 6.18 0.35
N LYS A 83 -1.30 7.07 -0.06
CA LYS A 83 -2.48 7.42 0.76
C LYS A 83 -3.38 6.20 1.01
N GLY A 84 -3.47 5.31 0.04
CA GLY A 84 -4.21 4.06 0.18
C GLY A 84 -3.46 3.01 1.00
N THR A 85 -2.20 2.73 0.67
CA THR A 85 -1.42 1.71 1.38
C THR A 85 -1.19 2.06 2.84
N ASN A 86 -1.07 3.34 3.18
CA ASN A 86 -0.95 3.83 4.55
C ASN A 86 -2.21 3.57 5.40
N LEU A 87 -3.36 3.25 4.80
CA LEU A 87 -4.52 2.77 5.54
C LEU A 87 -4.25 1.40 6.19
N ILE A 88 -3.36 0.60 5.61
CA ILE A 88 -2.94 -0.68 6.18
C ILE A 88 -1.71 -0.50 7.07
N SER A 89 -0.64 0.07 6.54
CA SER A 89 0.61 0.37 7.25
C SER A 89 1.45 1.38 6.49
N GLU A 90 2.15 2.28 7.21
CA GLU A 90 3.13 3.20 6.61
C GLU A 90 4.40 2.47 6.14
N ASP A 91 4.69 1.32 6.76
CA ASP A 91 5.84 0.48 6.40
C ASP A 91 5.53 -0.50 5.27
N MET A 92 4.46 -0.27 4.52
CA MET A 92 4.09 -1.14 3.41
C MET A 92 4.93 -0.84 2.18
N HIS A 93 5.73 -1.81 1.77
CA HIS A 93 6.50 -1.73 0.54
C HIS A 93 5.75 -2.40 -0.60
N PHE A 94 5.78 -1.77 -1.77
CA PHE A 94 5.12 -2.27 -2.97
C PHE A 94 5.81 -1.78 -4.23
N ASN A 95 5.59 -2.50 -5.32
CA ASN A 95 5.92 -2.10 -6.67
C ASN A 95 4.64 -2.03 -7.49
N ILE A 96 4.55 -1.04 -8.35
CA ILE A 96 3.42 -0.87 -9.25
C ILE A 96 3.93 -0.57 -10.66
N GLY A 97 3.30 -1.17 -11.67
CA GLY A 97 3.76 -0.99 -13.05
C GLY A 97 3.09 -1.97 -14.00
N GLY A 98 3.71 -2.16 -15.16
CA GLY A 98 3.19 -3.06 -16.17
C GLY A 98 1.76 -2.73 -16.61
N ASP A 99 0.99 -3.77 -16.86
CA ASP A 99 -0.43 -3.68 -17.19
C ASP A 99 -1.28 -3.84 -15.92
N HIS A 100 -1.37 -2.76 -15.12
CA HIS A 100 -2.11 -2.70 -13.86
C HIS A 100 -1.66 -3.78 -12.84
N GLU A 101 -0.33 -3.93 -12.70
CA GLU A 101 0.26 -4.87 -11.78
C GLU A 101 0.65 -4.18 -10.47
N PHE A 102 0.15 -4.69 -9.36
CA PHE A 102 0.50 -4.25 -8.03
C PHE A 102 1.13 -5.42 -7.26
N THR A 103 2.37 -5.26 -6.86
CA THR A 103 3.13 -6.30 -6.17
C THR A 103 3.54 -5.81 -4.79
N PHE A 104 3.10 -6.50 -3.76
CA PHE A 104 3.59 -6.26 -2.40
C PHE A 104 5.02 -6.77 -2.25
N SER A 105 5.83 -6.08 -1.45
CA SER A 105 7.21 -6.46 -1.17
C SER A 105 7.43 -6.68 0.33
N VAL A 106 7.96 -7.82 0.71
CA VAL A 106 8.18 -8.16 2.12
C VAL A 106 9.47 -7.54 2.70
N GLU A 107 10.41 -7.14 1.85
CA GLU A 107 11.69 -6.48 2.20
C GLU A 107 12.39 -7.04 3.46
N GLY A 108 12.34 -8.36 3.60
CA GLY A 108 12.99 -9.04 4.73
C GLY A 108 12.15 -9.18 6.01
N TRP A 109 10.86 -8.78 5.99
CA TRP A 109 9.94 -8.96 7.12
C TRP A 109 9.12 -10.25 6.96
N PRO A 110 9.44 -11.34 7.66
CA PRO A 110 8.79 -12.65 7.46
C PRO A 110 7.28 -12.65 7.70
N ASP A 111 6.81 -11.84 8.66
CA ASP A 111 5.39 -11.79 9.02
C ASP A 111 4.50 -11.29 7.87
N LEU A 112 5.06 -10.51 6.95
CA LEU A 112 4.35 -10.00 5.78
C LEU A 112 3.99 -11.10 4.78
N PHE A 113 4.67 -12.26 4.81
CA PHE A 113 4.30 -13.43 4.00
C PHE A 113 2.90 -13.97 4.30
N ILE A 114 2.37 -13.73 5.48
CA ILE A 114 1.01 -14.12 5.86
C ILE A 114 0.03 -12.98 5.57
N ILE A 115 0.45 -11.75 5.80
CA ILE A 115 -0.41 -10.56 5.71
C ILE A 115 -0.80 -10.26 4.26
N TYR A 116 0.15 -10.27 3.32
CA TYR A 116 -0.12 -9.90 1.94
C TYR A 116 -1.09 -10.84 1.20
N PRO A 117 -0.96 -12.18 1.30
CA PRO A 117 -1.98 -13.09 0.77
C PRO A 117 -3.37 -12.84 1.36
N TYR A 118 -3.45 -12.52 2.66
CA TYR A 118 -4.71 -12.17 3.30
C TYR A 118 -5.32 -10.89 2.71
N ILE A 119 -4.51 -9.83 2.52
CA ILE A 119 -4.98 -8.59 1.89
C ILE A 119 -5.58 -8.88 0.52
N ILE A 120 -4.86 -9.65 -0.32
CA ILE A 120 -5.32 -10.01 -1.67
C ILE A 120 -6.58 -10.89 -1.63
N SER A 121 -6.69 -11.80 -0.67
CA SER A 121 -7.91 -12.62 -0.52
C SER A 121 -9.18 -11.82 -0.24
N CYS A 122 -9.01 -10.60 0.28
CA CYS A 122 -10.11 -9.65 0.54
C CYS A 122 -10.40 -8.71 -0.65
N MET A 123 -9.72 -8.90 -1.80
CA MET A 123 -9.88 -8.02 -2.97
C MET A 123 -11.32 -8.05 -3.50
N PRO A 124 -11.94 -6.88 -3.77
CA PRO A 124 -13.25 -6.78 -4.37
C PRO A 124 -13.32 -7.40 -5.78
N GLU A 125 -14.42 -8.06 -6.09
CA GLU A 125 -14.65 -8.70 -7.40
C GLU A 125 -14.55 -7.70 -8.57
N CYS A 126 -14.97 -6.43 -8.37
CA CYS A 126 -14.94 -5.40 -9.40
C CYS A 126 -13.54 -5.02 -9.88
N LEU A 127 -12.50 -5.37 -9.13
CA LEU A 127 -11.10 -5.17 -9.51
C LEU A 127 -10.50 -6.37 -10.26
N LYS A 128 -11.14 -7.55 -10.16
CA LYS A 128 -10.68 -8.74 -10.86
C LYS A 128 -10.75 -8.53 -12.37
N GLY A 129 -9.66 -8.84 -13.05
CA GLY A 129 -9.52 -8.64 -14.50
C GLY A 129 -9.14 -7.22 -14.93
N LYS A 130 -9.22 -6.22 -14.04
CA LYS A 130 -8.69 -4.88 -14.27
C LYS A 130 -7.28 -4.73 -13.70
N TRP A 131 -7.07 -5.27 -12.48
CA TRP A 131 -5.82 -5.21 -11.75
C TRP A 131 -5.30 -6.59 -11.42
N LYS A 132 -3.98 -6.73 -11.41
CA LYS A 132 -3.26 -7.93 -11.00
C LYS A 132 -2.52 -7.64 -9.71
N PHE A 133 -2.93 -8.29 -8.63
CA PHE A 133 -2.28 -8.14 -7.32
C PHE A 133 -1.44 -9.38 -7.01
N PHE A 134 -0.19 -9.16 -6.66
CA PHE A 134 0.73 -10.21 -6.27
C PHE A 134 1.18 -10.02 -4.83
N PRO A 135 1.12 -11.08 -3.99
CA PRO A 135 1.58 -10.99 -2.60
C PRO A 135 3.10 -10.86 -2.49
N PHE A 136 3.80 -11.23 -3.54
CA PHE A 136 5.26 -11.19 -3.64
C PHE A 136 5.66 -10.95 -5.08
N ASN A 137 6.89 -10.51 -5.28
CA ASN A 137 7.44 -10.42 -6.62
C ASN A 137 7.45 -11.84 -7.22
N PRO A 138 6.66 -12.11 -8.28
CA PRO A 138 6.71 -13.39 -8.95
C PRO A 138 8.14 -13.54 -9.49
N GLY A 139 8.86 -14.53 -9.00
CA GLY A 139 10.21 -14.82 -9.47
C GLY A 139 10.21 -14.92 -11.00
N LYS A 140 11.15 -14.27 -11.65
CA LYS A 140 11.29 -14.40 -13.09
C LYS A 140 11.65 -15.86 -13.40
N VAL A 141 10.78 -16.54 -14.09
CA VAL A 141 11.11 -17.85 -14.67
C VAL A 141 12.04 -17.57 -15.86
N GLY A 142 13.34 -17.76 -15.65
CA GLY A 142 14.36 -17.53 -16.66
C GLY A 142 15.75 -17.40 -16.03
N SER A 143 16.78 -17.65 -16.81
CA SER A 143 18.15 -17.37 -16.40
C SER A 143 18.34 -15.86 -16.27
N PHE A 144 18.74 -15.38 -15.10
CA PHE A 144 19.23 -14.04 -14.93
C PHE A 144 20.66 -14.10 -14.39
N ALA A 145 21.49 -13.25 -14.96
CA ALA A 145 22.89 -13.14 -14.55
C ALA A 145 23.04 -11.89 -13.68
N TYR A 146 23.71 -12.02 -12.55
CA TYR A 146 24.19 -10.92 -11.76
C TYR A 146 25.68 -10.73 -11.97
N ARG A 147 26.11 -9.50 -12.12
CA ARG A 147 27.53 -9.17 -12.08
C ARG A 147 27.92 -8.84 -10.66
N VAL A 148 28.78 -9.69 -10.09
CA VAL A 148 29.38 -9.46 -8.78
C VAL A 148 30.85 -9.16 -9.00
N HIS A 149 31.25 -7.92 -8.81
CA HIS A 149 32.54 -7.40 -9.23
C HIS A 149 32.76 -7.63 -10.74
N ASP A 150 33.76 -8.41 -11.14
CA ASP A 150 34.09 -8.73 -12.54
C ASP A 150 33.61 -10.11 -12.99
N THR A 151 32.75 -10.77 -12.18
CA THR A 151 32.25 -12.13 -12.45
C THR A 151 30.75 -12.12 -12.74
N ASP A 152 30.38 -12.60 -13.91
CA ASP A 152 28.97 -12.85 -14.26
C ASP A 152 28.51 -14.17 -13.64
N VAL A 153 27.54 -14.09 -12.74
CA VAL A 153 26.93 -15.26 -12.08
C VAL A 153 25.58 -15.53 -12.73
N ASP A 154 25.51 -16.65 -13.45
CA ASP A 154 24.28 -17.12 -14.07
C ASP A 154 23.48 -17.96 -13.06
N MET A 155 22.39 -17.41 -12.53
CA MET A 155 21.56 -18.06 -11.52
C MET A 155 20.79 -19.25 -12.09
N GLY A 156 20.62 -19.36 -13.41
CA GLY A 156 20.02 -20.53 -14.06
C GLY A 156 20.86 -21.79 -14.01
N LYS A 157 22.15 -21.68 -13.61
CA LYS A 157 23.07 -22.79 -13.49
C LYS A 157 23.35 -23.27 -12.05
N ILE A 158 22.69 -22.63 -11.08
CA ILE A 158 22.92 -22.92 -9.64
C ILE A 158 21.88 -23.90 -9.07
N MET A 159 20.90 -24.32 -9.87
CA MET A 159 19.94 -25.36 -9.48
C MET A 159 20.38 -26.73 -9.96
#